data_2b364918cba4541662136ac7c8273fb1
#
_entry.id   2b364918cba4541662136ac7c8273fb1
#
_cell.length_a   1.000
_cell.length_b   1.000
_cell.length_c   1.000
_cell.angle_alpha   90.00
_cell.angle_beta   90.00
_cell.angle_gamma   90.00
#
_symmetry.space_group_name_H-M   'P 1'
#
loop_
_entity.id
_entity.type
_entity.pdbx_description
1 polymer ?
#
loop_
_entity_poly.entity_id
_entity_poly.type
_entity_poly.pdbx_seq_one_letter_code
_entity_poly.pdbx_strand_id
1 'polypeptide(L)'
;IKRNLIVWNYGTGRPGKAIYRNEADFLWYYSKPFHEIRHDEIRIPYHAGGEKDKRKNPKGKSCGNVWEYPRVMPNYKESTGHPTQKPEKLAERIILASSMPDDLVFIPFAGSGSEIVQCMKHGRNFIATEINTSYVRDIILPRIEITGKMLRK
;
A
#
# COMPACT_ATOMS: atom_id res chain seq x y z
N ILE A 1 -9.91 1.89 18.28
CA ILE A 1 -9.30 3.16 18.68
C ILE A 1 -8.71 3.82 17.43
N LYS A 2 -8.98 5.12 17.25
CA LYS A 2 -8.29 5.94 16.24
C LYS A 2 -6.83 6.10 16.66
N ARG A 3 -5.89 5.79 15.78
CA ARG A 3 -4.45 5.86 16.04
C ARG A 3 -3.80 7.03 15.33
N ASN A 4 -3.83 7.03 14.00
CA ASN A 4 -3.17 8.04 13.18
C ASN A 4 -4.04 8.50 12.01
N LEU A 5 -3.79 9.71 11.56
CA LEU A 5 -4.02 10.14 10.19
C LEU A 5 -2.70 9.94 9.43
N ILE A 6 -2.74 9.12 8.39
CA ILE A 6 -1.62 8.93 7.48
C ILE A 6 -1.87 9.81 6.26
N VAL A 7 -0.86 10.55 5.85
CA VAL A 7 -0.88 11.38 4.64
C VAL A 7 -0.15 10.63 3.54
N TRP A 8 -0.86 10.19 2.53
CA TRP A 8 -0.23 9.66 1.33
C TRP A 8 -0.01 10.79 0.34
N ASN A 9 1.22 11.28 0.30
CA ASN A 9 1.68 12.27 -0.67
C ASN A 9 2.09 11.58 -1.98
N TYR A 10 1.39 11.92 -3.06
CA TYR A 10 1.69 11.41 -4.40
C TYR A 10 2.37 12.45 -5.30
N GLY A 11 2.58 13.68 -4.81
CA GLY A 11 3.41 14.71 -5.43
C GLY A 11 2.91 15.27 -6.76
N THR A 12 1.70 14.92 -7.21
CA THR A 12 1.15 15.34 -8.49
C THR A 12 -0.25 15.94 -8.32
N GLY A 13 -0.57 16.92 -9.14
CA GLY A 13 -1.87 17.58 -9.14
C GLY A 13 -1.83 18.82 -10.03
N ARG A 14 -3.00 19.36 -10.36
CA ARG A 14 -3.11 20.62 -11.09
C ARG A 14 -3.55 21.72 -10.15
N PRO A 15 -2.85 22.85 -10.07
CA PRO A 15 -3.30 23.99 -9.27
C PRO A 15 -4.50 24.65 -9.95
N GLY A 16 -5.42 25.19 -9.15
CA GLY A 16 -6.42 26.13 -9.62
C GLY A 16 -5.93 27.58 -9.50
N LYS A 17 -6.69 28.53 -10.06
CA LYS A 17 -6.33 29.96 -10.00
C LYS A 17 -6.28 30.51 -8.57
N ALA A 18 -7.10 29.96 -7.66
CA ALA A 18 -7.26 30.45 -6.28
C ALA A 18 -7.04 29.37 -5.23
N ILE A 19 -6.55 28.17 -5.60
CA ILE A 19 -6.34 27.05 -4.68
C ILE A 19 -4.99 26.40 -4.97
N TYR A 20 -4.37 25.87 -3.91
CA TYR A 20 -3.22 24.99 -4.04
C TYR A 20 -3.63 23.68 -4.69
N ARG A 21 -2.70 23.02 -5.39
CA ARG A 21 -2.95 21.67 -5.93
C ARG A 21 -3.13 20.65 -4.81
N ASN A 22 -4.08 19.76 -4.99
CA ASN A 22 -4.18 18.59 -4.13
C ASN A 22 -3.16 17.55 -4.59
N GLU A 23 -2.25 17.16 -3.69
CA GLU A 23 -1.19 16.21 -3.98
C GLU A 23 -1.08 15.11 -2.90
N ALA A 24 -2.09 15.00 -2.05
CA ALA A 24 -2.17 13.99 -1.01
C ALA A 24 -3.59 13.48 -0.80
N ASP A 25 -3.71 12.21 -0.46
CA ASP A 25 -4.91 11.59 0.10
C ASP A 25 -4.65 11.22 1.57
N PHE A 26 -5.73 11.01 2.32
CA PHE A 26 -5.67 10.71 3.75
C PHE A 26 -6.15 9.29 4.01
N LEU A 27 -5.36 8.54 4.81
CA LEU A 27 -5.74 7.20 5.28
C LEU A 27 -5.91 7.24 6.79
N TRP A 28 -7.08 6.81 7.26
CA TRP A 28 -7.32 6.67 8.68
C TRP A 28 -6.85 5.31 9.17
N TYR A 29 -5.97 5.31 10.15
CA TYR A 29 -5.54 4.10 10.84
C TYR A 29 -6.30 3.92 12.14
N TYR A 30 -7.02 2.81 12.25
CA TYR A 30 -7.71 2.36 13.45
C TYR A 30 -7.21 0.99 13.86
N SER A 31 -7.14 0.72 15.16
CA SER A 31 -6.82 -0.63 15.65
C SER A 31 -7.61 -0.97 16.90
N LYS A 32 -7.67 -2.27 17.22
CA LYS A 32 -8.07 -2.76 18.54
C LYS A 32 -7.03 -2.32 19.59
N PRO A 33 -7.40 -2.32 20.91
CA PRO A 33 -6.41 -2.19 21.98
C PRO A 33 -5.30 -3.23 21.80
N PHE A 34 -4.08 -2.90 22.20
CA PHE A 34 -2.91 -3.79 22.18
C PHE A 34 -2.43 -4.24 20.79
N HIS A 35 -2.99 -3.71 19.72
CA HIS A 35 -2.41 -3.93 18.40
C HIS A 35 -1.14 -3.08 18.23
N GLU A 36 -0.07 -3.69 17.72
CA GLU A 36 1.21 -3.06 17.45
C GLU A 36 1.47 -2.99 15.94
N ILE A 37 2.06 -1.88 15.49
CA ILE A 37 2.54 -1.75 14.12
C ILE A 37 3.82 -2.57 13.97
N ARG A 38 3.93 -3.35 12.91
CA ARG A 38 5.12 -4.15 12.59
C ARG A 38 6.20 -3.28 11.94
N HIS A 39 6.80 -2.40 12.75
CA HIS A 39 7.78 -1.41 12.27
C HIS A 39 8.95 -2.03 11.51
N ASP A 40 9.41 -3.21 11.88
CA ASP A 40 10.57 -3.86 11.27
C ASP A 40 10.31 -4.31 9.82
N GLU A 41 9.05 -4.56 9.46
CA GLU A 41 8.65 -4.95 8.12
C GLU A 41 8.56 -3.75 7.15
N ILE A 42 8.46 -2.53 7.68
CA ILE A 42 8.20 -1.31 6.92
C ILE A 42 9.24 -0.20 7.16
N ARG A 43 10.42 -0.55 7.66
CA ARG A 43 11.48 0.43 7.90
C ARG A 43 11.90 1.10 6.61
N ILE A 44 12.33 2.34 6.72
CA ILE A 44 12.81 3.14 5.61
C ILE A 44 14.29 3.50 5.83
N PRO A 45 15.07 3.66 4.75
CA PRO A 45 16.48 4.01 4.87
C PRO A 45 16.70 5.29 5.68
N TYR A 46 17.82 5.39 6.36
CA TYR A 46 18.29 6.66 6.88
C TYR A 46 18.69 7.59 5.73
N HIS A 47 18.62 8.90 5.96
CA HIS A 47 19.29 9.85 5.06
C HIS A 47 20.80 9.62 5.07
N ALA A 48 21.48 10.02 3.99
CA ALA A 48 22.91 9.82 3.78
C ALA A 48 23.73 10.16 5.06
N GLY A 49 24.59 9.22 5.47
CA GLY A 49 25.41 9.31 6.69
C GLY A 49 24.71 8.87 7.98
N GLY A 50 23.39 8.70 7.97
CA GLY A 50 22.65 8.28 9.16
C GLY A 50 22.89 6.82 9.55
N GLU A 51 23.27 5.98 8.60
CA GLU A 51 23.55 4.55 8.77
C GLU A 51 24.83 4.27 9.58
N LYS A 52 25.74 5.23 9.68
CA LYS A 52 27.00 5.10 10.41
C LYS A 52 26.86 5.18 11.93
N ASP A 53 25.74 5.63 12.44
CA ASP A 53 25.50 5.72 13.89
C ASP A 53 25.13 4.33 14.44
N LYS A 54 26.05 3.71 15.19
CA LYS A 54 25.89 2.36 15.78
C LYS A 54 24.71 2.23 16.75
N ARG A 55 24.12 3.35 17.23
CA ARG A 55 22.94 3.36 18.09
C ARG A 55 21.65 3.15 17.33
N LYS A 56 21.67 3.28 16.00
CA LYS A 56 20.51 3.19 15.13
C LYS A 56 20.23 1.75 14.71
N ASN A 57 18.95 1.45 14.45
CA ASN A 57 18.57 0.14 13.97
C ASN A 57 19.18 -0.12 12.58
N PRO A 58 19.93 -1.23 12.37
CA PRO A 58 20.56 -1.51 11.09
C PRO A 58 19.58 -1.71 9.93
N LYS A 59 18.31 -2.07 10.23
CA LYS A 59 17.25 -2.21 9.23
C LYS A 59 16.68 -0.86 8.74
N GLY A 60 17.10 0.27 9.32
CA GLY A 60 16.61 1.59 8.99
C GLY A 60 15.73 2.21 10.07
N LYS A 61 15.23 3.43 9.84
CA LYS A 61 14.35 4.15 10.76
C LYS A 61 12.90 3.68 10.67
N SER A 62 12.16 3.85 11.75
CA SER A 62 10.70 3.63 11.75
C SER A 62 10.02 4.54 10.73
N CYS A 63 9.02 4.02 10.05
CA CYS A 63 8.20 4.78 9.13
C CYS A 63 7.33 5.78 9.90
N GLY A 64 7.29 7.03 9.45
CA GLY A 64 6.35 8.04 9.93
C GLY A 64 4.97 7.90 9.27
N ASN A 65 4.10 8.88 9.54
CA ASN A 65 2.75 8.93 8.99
C ASN A 65 2.62 9.77 7.71
N VAL A 66 3.72 10.23 7.13
CA VAL A 66 3.76 10.83 5.79
C VAL A 66 4.42 9.83 4.86
N TRP A 67 3.66 9.35 3.87
CA TRP A 67 4.09 8.31 2.94
C TRP A 67 4.17 8.87 1.53
N GLU A 68 5.31 8.72 0.89
CA GLU A 68 5.59 9.25 -0.44
C GLU A 68 5.58 8.10 -1.45
N TYR A 69 4.50 7.98 -2.21
CA TYR A 69 4.35 7.04 -3.31
C TYR A 69 3.67 7.75 -4.48
N PRO A 70 4.25 7.76 -5.68
CA PRO A 70 3.60 8.35 -6.85
C PRO A 70 2.29 7.61 -7.16
N ARG A 71 1.33 8.33 -7.74
CA ARG A 71 0.14 7.70 -8.34
C ARG A 71 0.55 6.78 -9.48
N VAL A 72 -0.24 5.73 -9.69
CA VAL A 72 -0.06 4.88 -10.87
C VAL A 72 -0.46 5.66 -12.12
N MET A 73 0.51 5.87 -12.99
CA MET A 73 0.27 6.52 -14.29
C MET A 73 0.02 5.46 -15.38
N PRO A 74 -0.70 5.80 -16.46
CA PRO A 74 -1.03 4.84 -17.52
C PRO A 74 0.18 4.13 -18.15
N ASN A 75 1.35 4.76 -18.14
CA ASN A 75 2.59 4.19 -18.67
C ASN A 75 3.41 3.38 -17.66
N TYR A 76 2.93 3.21 -16.42
CA TYR A 76 3.61 2.38 -15.43
C TYR A 76 3.33 0.91 -15.66
N LYS A 77 4.32 0.04 -15.41
CA LYS A 77 4.21 -1.42 -15.60
C LYS A 77 3.09 -2.05 -14.77
N GLU A 78 2.79 -1.49 -13.60
CA GLU A 78 1.71 -1.97 -12.73
C GLU A 78 0.33 -1.44 -13.13
N SER A 79 0.26 -0.54 -14.13
CA SER A 79 -1.01 0.06 -14.55
C SER A 79 -1.94 -0.99 -15.15
N THR A 80 -3.17 -1.04 -14.64
CA THR A 80 -4.23 -1.93 -15.12
C THR A 80 -5.30 -1.22 -15.94
N GLY A 81 -5.19 0.11 -16.07
CA GLY A 81 -6.25 0.94 -16.64
C GLY A 81 -7.37 1.29 -15.67
N HIS A 82 -7.35 0.79 -14.43
CA HIS A 82 -8.32 1.20 -13.41
C HIS A 82 -8.11 2.68 -13.02
N PRO A 83 -9.14 3.53 -13.07
CA PRO A 83 -8.99 4.99 -12.98
C PRO A 83 -8.43 5.50 -11.64
N THR A 84 -8.63 4.76 -10.57
CA THR A 84 -8.20 5.12 -9.22
C THR A 84 -7.29 4.05 -8.59
N GLN A 85 -6.54 3.33 -9.41
CA GLN A 85 -5.60 2.31 -8.94
C GLN A 85 -4.63 2.89 -7.91
N LYS A 86 -4.51 2.21 -6.78
CA LYS A 86 -3.49 2.54 -5.76
C LYS A 86 -2.17 1.85 -6.10
N PRO A 87 -1.02 2.49 -5.82
CA PRO A 87 0.29 1.88 -6.04
C PRO A 87 0.47 0.60 -5.23
N GLU A 88 1.06 -0.42 -5.82
CA GLU A 88 1.37 -1.68 -5.12
C GLU A 88 2.24 -1.44 -3.88
N LYS A 89 3.17 -0.50 -3.92
CA LYS A 89 4.03 -0.14 -2.78
C LYS A 89 3.26 0.47 -1.60
N LEU A 90 2.18 1.20 -1.87
CA LEU A 90 1.28 1.70 -0.82
C LEU A 90 0.52 0.54 -0.16
N ALA A 91 -0.06 -0.34 -0.98
CA ALA A 91 -0.77 -1.53 -0.51
C ALA A 91 0.18 -2.46 0.27
N GLU A 92 1.39 -2.71 -0.24
CA GLU A 92 2.43 -3.50 0.43
C GLU A 92 2.69 -2.99 1.85
N ARG A 93 2.91 -1.68 2.00
CA ARG A 93 3.16 -1.09 3.32
C ARG A 93 2.00 -1.31 4.29
N ILE A 94 0.76 -1.14 3.83
CA ILE A 94 -0.43 -1.36 4.65
C ILE A 94 -0.50 -2.81 5.12
N ILE A 95 -0.32 -3.77 4.22
CA ILE A 95 -0.37 -5.20 4.51
C ILE A 95 0.73 -5.61 5.50
N LEU A 96 1.98 -5.22 5.22
CA LEU A 96 3.12 -5.56 6.07
C LEU A 96 3.06 -4.93 7.46
N ALA A 97 2.57 -3.68 7.56
CA ALA A 97 2.45 -2.97 8.83
C ALA A 97 1.40 -3.57 9.76
N SER A 98 0.33 -4.17 9.20
CA SER A 98 -0.91 -4.45 9.93
C SER A 98 -1.26 -5.93 10.03
N SER A 99 -0.53 -6.82 9.38
CA SER A 99 -0.82 -8.26 9.37
C SER A 99 0.44 -9.13 9.40
N MET A 100 0.26 -10.40 9.77
CA MET A 100 1.28 -11.45 9.72
C MET A 100 1.01 -12.39 8.52
N PRO A 101 2.01 -13.19 8.08
CA PRO A 101 1.72 -14.34 7.23
C PRO A 101 0.58 -15.19 7.81
N ASP A 102 -0.24 -15.74 6.93
CA ASP A 102 -1.45 -16.53 7.23
C ASP A 102 -2.63 -15.76 7.83
N ASP A 103 -2.48 -14.48 8.20
CA ASP A 103 -3.61 -13.65 8.60
C ASP A 103 -4.63 -13.46 7.46
N LEU A 104 -5.90 -13.29 7.84
CA LEU A 104 -6.99 -12.99 6.92
C LEU A 104 -7.17 -11.47 6.79
N VAL A 105 -7.02 -10.97 5.58
CA VAL A 105 -7.24 -9.57 5.21
C VAL A 105 -8.59 -9.42 4.51
N PHE A 106 -9.45 -8.57 5.00
CA PHE A 106 -10.72 -8.23 4.36
C PHE A 106 -10.58 -6.93 3.55
N ILE A 107 -10.92 -7.01 2.26
CA ILE A 107 -10.80 -5.90 1.28
C ILE A 107 -12.19 -5.60 0.71
N PRO A 108 -12.97 -4.71 1.35
CA PRO A 108 -14.38 -4.49 0.98
C PRO A 108 -14.56 -3.77 -0.37
N PHE A 109 -13.53 -3.11 -0.90
CA PHE A 109 -13.57 -2.35 -2.15
C PHE A 109 -12.28 -2.61 -2.93
N ALA A 110 -12.21 -3.76 -3.61
CA ALA A 110 -10.96 -4.26 -4.19
C ALA A 110 -10.44 -3.41 -5.36
N GLY A 111 -11.33 -2.76 -6.12
CA GLY A 111 -10.97 -1.91 -7.24
C GLY A 111 -10.07 -2.60 -8.26
N SER A 112 -8.80 -2.21 -8.30
CA SER A 112 -7.79 -2.85 -9.15
C SER A 112 -7.14 -4.11 -8.54
N GLY A 113 -7.42 -4.44 -7.27
CA GLY A 113 -6.83 -5.58 -6.57
C GLY A 113 -5.38 -5.39 -6.12
N SER A 114 -4.92 -4.15 -5.91
CA SER A 114 -3.53 -3.91 -5.45
C SER A 114 -3.26 -4.58 -4.11
N GLU A 115 -4.19 -4.51 -3.16
CA GLU A 115 -4.10 -5.16 -1.86
C GLU A 115 -4.13 -6.69 -1.98
N ILE A 116 -4.93 -7.24 -2.89
CA ILE A 116 -5.00 -8.70 -3.17
C ILE A 116 -3.62 -9.21 -3.60
N VAL A 117 -3.00 -8.51 -4.57
CA VAL A 117 -1.66 -8.86 -5.06
C VAL A 117 -0.64 -8.87 -3.91
N GLN A 118 -0.71 -7.90 -3.00
CA GLN A 118 0.23 -7.85 -1.88
C GLN A 118 -0.07 -8.91 -0.82
N CYS A 119 -1.33 -9.23 -0.56
CA CYS A 119 -1.68 -10.39 0.29
C CYS A 119 -1.04 -11.66 -0.25
N MET A 120 -1.20 -11.93 -1.55
CA MET A 120 -0.60 -13.12 -2.18
C MET A 120 0.92 -13.13 -2.10
N LYS A 121 1.59 -12.00 -2.44
CA LYS A 121 3.05 -11.87 -2.42
C LYS A 121 3.65 -12.09 -1.04
N HIS A 122 2.93 -11.75 0.00
CA HIS A 122 3.41 -11.80 1.38
C HIS A 122 2.77 -12.91 2.22
N GLY A 123 2.06 -13.87 1.61
CA GLY A 123 1.51 -15.04 2.28
C GLY A 123 0.34 -14.73 3.22
N ARG A 124 -0.48 -13.71 2.91
CA ARG A 124 -1.73 -13.43 3.64
C ARG A 124 -2.90 -14.06 2.91
N ASN A 125 -3.85 -14.56 3.67
CA ASN A 125 -5.16 -14.91 3.14
C ASN A 125 -5.99 -13.65 2.92
N PHE A 126 -6.94 -13.68 2.00
CA PHE A 126 -7.80 -12.52 1.76
C PHE A 126 -9.24 -12.92 1.43
N ILE A 127 -10.16 -12.03 1.77
CA ILE A 127 -11.52 -11.98 1.26
C ILE A 127 -11.70 -10.60 0.66
N ALA A 128 -12.12 -10.53 -0.60
CA ALA A 128 -12.27 -9.27 -1.30
C ALA A 128 -13.63 -9.16 -1.98
N THR A 129 -14.19 -7.96 -2.00
CA THR A 129 -15.42 -7.65 -2.72
C THR A 129 -15.20 -6.47 -3.67
N GLU A 130 -15.87 -6.52 -4.81
CA GLU A 130 -15.90 -5.46 -5.81
C GLU A 130 -17.27 -5.46 -6.49
N ILE A 131 -17.93 -4.31 -6.52
CA ILE A 131 -19.27 -4.18 -7.10
C ILE A 131 -19.24 -4.21 -8.63
N ASN A 132 -18.16 -3.72 -9.25
CA ASN A 132 -18.02 -3.70 -10.68
C ASN A 132 -17.50 -5.06 -11.20
N THR A 133 -18.40 -5.86 -11.74
CA THR A 133 -18.08 -7.20 -12.24
C THR A 133 -17.06 -7.19 -13.39
N SER A 134 -16.99 -6.10 -14.18
CA SER A 134 -15.95 -5.98 -15.22
C SER A 134 -14.55 -5.79 -14.61
N TYR A 135 -14.42 -5.05 -13.51
CA TYR A 135 -13.14 -4.96 -12.80
C TYR A 135 -12.72 -6.31 -12.21
N VAL A 136 -13.69 -7.08 -11.68
CA VAL A 136 -13.40 -8.44 -11.21
C VAL A 136 -12.85 -9.29 -12.34
N ARG A 137 -13.58 -9.38 -13.47
CA ARG A 137 -13.26 -10.25 -14.60
C ARG A 137 -12.00 -9.82 -15.34
N ASP A 138 -11.87 -8.54 -15.64
CA ASP A 138 -10.89 -8.03 -16.61
C ASP A 138 -9.61 -7.51 -15.95
N ILE A 139 -9.62 -7.27 -14.61
CA ILE A 139 -8.48 -6.74 -13.87
C ILE A 139 -8.07 -7.68 -12.72
N ILE A 140 -8.97 -7.96 -11.78
CA ILE A 140 -8.62 -8.66 -10.53
C ILE A 140 -8.24 -10.11 -10.81
N LEU A 141 -9.08 -10.87 -11.49
CA LEU A 141 -8.81 -12.29 -11.77
C LEU A 141 -7.52 -12.51 -12.58
N PRO A 142 -7.25 -11.75 -13.67
CA PRO A 142 -5.96 -11.83 -14.36
C PRO A 142 -4.75 -11.52 -13.46
N ARG A 143 -4.85 -10.54 -12.59
CA ARG A 143 -3.76 -10.20 -11.64
C ARG A 143 -3.50 -11.33 -10.64
N ILE A 144 -4.56 -11.95 -10.12
CA ILE A 144 -4.45 -13.13 -9.23
C ILE A 144 -3.74 -14.28 -9.97
N GLU A 145 -4.15 -14.57 -11.19
CA GLU A 145 -3.56 -15.64 -11.99
C GLU A 145 -2.07 -15.40 -12.27
N ILE A 146 -1.71 -14.19 -12.71
CA ILE A 146 -0.33 -13.79 -12.99
C ILE A 146 0.52 -13.88 -11.72
N THR A 147 0.02 -13.32 -10.61
CA THR A 147 0.74 -13.35 -9.32
C THR A 147 0.92 -14.80 -8.83
N GLY A 148 -0.10 -15.64 -8.92
CA GLY A 148 0.00 -17.05 -8.55
C GLY A 148 0.98 -17.84 -9.40
N LYS A 149 1.14 -17.53 -10.68
CA LYS A 149 2.18 -18.12 -11.55
C LYS A 149 3.58 -17.67 -11.17
N MET A 150 3.73 -16.41 -10.74
CA MET A 150 5.04 -15.88 -10.28
C MET A 150 5.50 -16.53 -8.98
N LEU A 151 4.59 -16.79 -8.06
CA LEU A 151 4.90 -17.38 -6.75
C LEU A 151 5.22 -18.88 -6.78
N ARG A 152 4.88 -19.57 -7.87
CA ARG A 152 5.16 -21.00 -8.07
C ARG A 152 6.48 -21.30 -8.79
N LYS A 153 7.21 -20.27 -9.20
CA LYS A 153 8.58 -20.36 -9.79
C LYS A 153 9.66 -20.23 -8.73
#